data_7efb793a2f3feabf4effed11dacc88d5
#
_entry.id   7efb793a2f3feabf4effed11dacc88d5
#
_cell.length_a   1.000
_cell.length_b   1.000
_cell.length_c   1.000
_cell.angle_alpha   90.00
_cell.angle_beta   90.00
_cell.angle_gamma   90.00
#
_symmetry.space_group_name_H-M   'P 1'
#
loop_
_entity.id
_entity.type
_entity.pdbx_description
1 polymer ?
#
loop_
_entity_poly.entity_id
_entity_poly.type
_entity_poly.pdbx_seq_one_letter_code
_entity_poly.pdbx_strand_id
1 'polypeptide(L)'
;DFGTTPTIADFDQIVQSSGARVTGIDIGYALRASEVADYCADYTPQRHPDKATCFALRGEQNMSKSVLDVQVRDALEGRSRRSGRSLYNEVRWNADVFRSWLVGALGGQSSFGWHVPAKHGDSRNWAEYLRQVTSTRKIDGEWVPPKHGQDHLFDCEVEQLVLARHDELIR
;
A
#
# COMPACT_ATOMS: atom_id res chain seq x y z
N ASP A 1 13.20 -3.68 3.57
CA ASP A 1 12.93 -3.23 4.94
C ASP A 1 11.44 -3.18 5.18
N PHE A 2 10.99 -3.55 6.36
CA PHE A 2 9.62 -3.44 6.81
C PHE A 2 9.59 -2.81 8.20
N GLY A 3 8.51 -2.10 8.51
CA GLY A 3 8.37 -1.42 9.79
C GLY A 3 7.28 -0.35 9.73
N THR A 4 7.14 0.36 10.82
CA THR A 4 6.27 1.53 10.90
C THR A 4 7.11 2.79 11.02
N THR A 5 6.68 3.83 10.34
CA THR A 5 7.31 5.15 10.47
C THR A 5 6.36 6.11 11.16
N PRO A 6 6.82 6.89 12.14
CA PRO A 6 5.96 7.80 12.88
C PRO A 6 5.57 9.02 12.04
N THR A 7 6.37 9.38 11.04
CA THR A 7 6.15 10.59 10.23
C THR A 7 6.35 10.35 8.73
N ILE A 8 5.79 11.22 7.91
CA ILE A 8 6.04 11.25 6.46
C ILE A 8 7.52 11.52 6.14
N ALA A 9 8.22 12.31 6.96
CA ALA A 9 9.65 12.56 6.76
C ALA A 9 10.50 11.31 6.94
N ASP A 10 10.18 10.45 7.92
CA ASP A 10 10.86 9.17 8.11
C ASP A 10 10.58 8.22 6.94
N PHE A 11 9.35 8.20 6.43
CA PHE A 11 8.98 7.44 5.24
C PHE A 11 9.78 7.91 4.02
N ASP A 12 9.91 9.23 3.81
CA ASP A 12 10.69 9.80 2.70
C ASP A 12 12.15 9.35 2.73
N GLN A 13 12.78 9.33 3.92
CA GLN A 13 14.15 8.83 4.07
C GLN A 13 14.29 7.36 3.66
N ILE A 14 13.32 6.52 4.03
CA ILE A 14 13.31 5.10 3.64
C ILE A 14 13.16 4.96 2.12
N VAL A 15 12.23 5.69 1.52
CA VAL A 15 12.03 5.67 0.07
C VAL A 15 13.29 6.08 -0.68
N GLN A 16 13.94 7.17 -0.27
CA GLN A 16 15.18 7.65 -0.90
C GLN A 16 16.34 6.66 -0.75
N SER A 17 16.46 5.99 0.40
CA SER A 17 17.52 5.02 0.65
C SER A 17 17.28 3.66 -0.02
N SER A 18 16.03 3.31 -0.29
CA SER A 18 15.66 2.00 -0.85
C SER A 18 15.94 1.85 -2.35
N GLY A 19 16.09 2.97 -3.08
CA GLY A 19 16.17 2.97 -4.54
C GLY A 19 14.86 2.57 -5.23
N ALA A 20 13.74 2.57 -4.51
CA ALA A 20 12.43 2.28 -5.08
C ALA A 20 12.05 3.30 -6.14
N ARG A 21 11.48 2.84 -7.26
CA ARG A 21 10.95 3.73 -8.32
C ARG A 21 9.48 4.06 -8.12
N VAL A 22 8.77 3.18 -7.45
CA VAL A 22 7.35 3.31 -7.14
C VAL A 22 7.14 3.00 -5.66
N THR A 23 6.31 3.81 -5.02
CA THR A 23 5.93 3.64 -3.62
C THR A 23 4.44 3.89 -3.46
N GLY A 24 3.88 3.45 -2.35
CA GLY A 24 2.49 3.70 -2.01
C GLY A 24 2.30 3.96 -0.53
N ILE A 25 1.29 4.75 -0.22
CA ILE A 25 0.88 5.02 1.16
C ILE A 25 -0.63 4.84 1.26
N ASP A 26 -1.10 4.08 2.26
CA ASP A 26 -2.52 3.96 2.54
C ASP A 26 -3.13 5.32 2.90
N ILE A 27 -4.15 5.73 2.13
CA ILE A 27 -4.93 6.95 2.37
C ILE A 27 -6.27 6.65 3.09
N GLY A 28 -6.56 5.40 3.37
CA GLY A 28 -7.80 4.98 4.03
C GLY A 28 -7.95 5.52 5.45
N TYR A 29 -6.86 5.87 6.12
CA TYR A 29 -6.91 6.45 7.45
C TYR A 29 -7.26 7.94 7.41
N ALA A 30 -8.53 8.25 7.64
CA ALA A 30 -9.12 9.59 7.46
C ALA A 30 -8.37 10.74 8.14
N LEU A 31 -7.78 10.52 9.32
CA LEU A 31 -7.06 11.57 10.07
C LEU A 31 -5.78 12.06 9.37
N ARG A 32 -5.17 11.24 8.51
CA ARG A 32 -3.96 11.60 7.76
C ARG A 32 -4.13 11.66 6.26
N ALA A 33 -5.34 11.47 5.76
CA ALA A 33 -5.61 11.43 4.32
C ALA A 33 -5.10 12.68 3.59
N SER A 34 -5.23 13.86 4.20
CA SER A 34 -4.75 15.10 3.59
C SER A 34 -3.22 15.20 3.54
N GLU A 35 -2.53 14.72 4.57
CA GLU A 35 -1.07 14.70 4.63
C GLU A 35 -0.49 13.75 3.57
N VAL A 36 -1.11 12.58 3.42
CA VAL A 36 -0.76 11.59 2.39
C VAL A 36 -1.01 12.15 0.99
N ALA A 37 -2.17 12.80 0.77
CA ALA A 37 -2.50 13.40 -0.52
C ALA A 37 -1.51 14.51 -0.91
N ASP A 38 -1.14 15.38 0.03
CA ASP A 38 -0.15 16.43 -0.18
C ASP A 38 1.23 15.84 -0.52
N TYR A 39 1.67 14.81 0.21
CA TYR A 39 2.93 14.11 -0.08
C TYR A 39 2.91 13.45 -1.46
N CYS A 40 1.86 12.68 -1.79
CA CYS A 40 1.76 12.03 -3.10
C CYS A 40 1.72 13.05 -4.25
N ALA A 41 1.11 14.23 -4.04
CA ALA A 41 1.09 15.29 -5.04
C ALA A 41 2.47 15.92 -5.27
N ASP A 42 3.33 15.93 -4.26
CA ASP A 42 4.70 16.40 -4.39
C ASP A 42 5.61 15.38 -5.08
N TYR A 43 5.30 14.08 -4.97
CA TYR A 43 6.09 12.98 -5.57
C TYR A 43 5.45 12.43 -6.85
N THR A 44 5.11 13.31 -7.76
CA THR A 44 4.66 12.94 -9.11
C THR A 44 5.83 13.01 -10.10
N PRO A 45 5.82 12.22 -11.20
CA PRO A 45 6.87 12.28 -12.23
C PRO A 45 7.06 13.66 -12.86
N GLN A 46 5.99 14.46 -12.88
CA GLN A 46 6.02 15.82 -13.43
C GLN A 46 6.80 16.80 -12.55
N ARG A 47 6.77 16.59 -11.22
CA ARG A 47 7.48 17.47 -10.27
C ARG A 47 8.89 16.98 -9.95
N HIS A 48 9.06 15.67 -9.88
CA HIS A 48 10.31 15.03 -9.48
C HIS A 48 10.59 13.79 -10.35
N PRO A 49 11.06 13.97 -11.60
CA PRO A 49 11.29 12.85 -12.52
C PRO A 49 12.35 11.84 -12.02
N ASP A 50 13.26 12.29 -11.17
CA ASP A 50 14.37 11.49 -10.63
C ASP A 50 14.01 10.78 -9.29
N LYS A 51 12.81 11.03 -8.76
CA LYS A 51 12.35 10.44 -7.51
C LYS A 51 11.32 9.34 -7.76
N ALA A 52 11.12 8.49 -6.75
CA ALA A 52 10.05 7.51 -6.76
C ALA A 52 8.69 8.19 -6.95
N THR A 53 7.85 7.64 -7.84
CA THR A 53 6.44 8.05 -7.90
C THR A 53 5.72 7.50 -6.70
N CYS A 54 5.01 8.36 -5.96
CA CYS A 54 4.21 7.95 -4.83
C CYS A 54 2.71 7.94 -5.18
N PHE A 55 2.06 6.81 -4.92
CA PHE A 55 0.62 6.64 -5.07
C PHE A 55 -0.07 6.66 -3.71
N ALA A 56 -1.23 7.32 -3.64
CA ALA A 56 -2.14 7.11 -2.53
C ALA A 56 -2.93 5.82 -2.77
N LEU A 57 -2.91 4.89 -1.84
CA LEU A 57 -3.56 3.59 -1.96
C LEU A 57 -4.87 3.56 -1.17
N ARG A 58 -5.94 3.06 -1.78
CA ARG A 58 -7.25 2.94 -1.13
C ARG A 58 -7.88 1.58 -1.39
N GLY A 59 -7.96 0.75 -0.36
CA GLY A 59 -8.71 -0.50 -0.39
C GLY A 59 -10.22 -0.26 -0.31
N GLU A 60 -10.98 -0.91 -1.17
CA GLU A 60 -12.45 -0.87 -1.19
C GLU A 60 -13.04 -2.28 -1.20
N GLN A 61 -14.09 -2.49 -0.43
CA GLN A 61 -14.73 -3.81 -0.33
C GLN A 61 -15.59 -4.17 -1.55
N ASN A 62 -16.14 -3.17 -2.24
CA ASN A 62 -17.14 -3.37 -3.29
C ASN A 62 -16.79 -2.61 -4.57
N MET A 63 -15.75 -3.03 -5.28
CA MET A 63 -15.47 -2.52 -6.63
C MET A 63 -16.19 -3.40 -7.67
N SER A 64 -17.22 -2.85 -8.32
CA SER A 64 -18.08 -3.62 -9.22
C SER A 64 -17.57 -3.71 -10.66
N LYS A 65 -16.66 -2.86 -11.10
CA LYS A 65 -16.26 -2.73 -12.52
C LYS A 65 -14.82 -3.14 -12.81
N SER A 66 -13.93 -3.04 -11.85
CA SER A 66 -12.52 -3.40 -12.01
C SER A 66 -11.95 -3.87 -10.68
N VAL A 67 -10.89 -4.66 -10.71
CA VAL A 67 -10.17 -5.03 -9.48
C VAL A 67 -9.19 -3.94 -9.05
N LEU A 68 -8.79 -3.08 -9.99
CA LEU A 68 -7.87 -1.96 -9.79
C LEU A 68 -8.28 -0.80 -10.69
N ASP A 69 -8.28 0.41 -10.14
CA ASP A 69 -8.61 1.67 -10.84
C ASP A 69 -7.65 2.77 -10.39
N VAL A 70 -7.18 3.58 -11.34
CA VAL A 70 -6.28 4.71 -11.05
C VAL A 70 -7.01 6.01 -11.34
N GLN A 71 -7.09 6.87 -10.36
CA GLN A 71 -7.77 8.15 -10.46
C GLN A 71 -6.82 9.31 -10.14
N VAL A 72 -6.92 10.38 -10.92
CA VAL A 72 -6.25 11.64 -10.59
C VAL A 72 -7.15 12.45 -9.67
N ARG A 73 -6.64 12.80 -8.50
CA ARG A 73 -7.35 13.56 -7.46
C ARG A 73 -6.68 14.90 -7.21
N ASP A 74 -7.42 15.84 -6.66
CA ASP A 74 -6.88 17.13 -6.22
C ASP A 74 -6.74 17.12 -4.69
N ALA A 75 -5.50 17.19 -4.19
CA ALA A 75 -5.20 17.22 -2.76
C ALA A 75 -5.83 18.43 -2.04
N LEU A 76 -6.22 19.46 -2.79
CA LEU A 76 -6.88 20.67 -2.30
C LEU A 76 -8.41 20.61 -2.41
N GLU A 77 -8.97 19.48 -2.80
CA GLU A 77 -10.43 19.31 -2.87
C GLU A 77 -11.06 19.59 -1.49
N GLY A 78 -12.00 20.53 -1.45
CA GLY A 78 -12.64 20.97 -0.19
C GLY A 78 -11.87 21.98 0.66
N ARG A 79 -10.65 22.37 0.28
CA ARG A 79 -9.87 23.42 0.97
C ARG A 79 -9.99 24.77 0.23
N SER A 80 -9.83 25.87 0.98
CA SER A 80 -9.81 27.22 0.39
C SER A 80 -8.63 27.36 -0.59
N ARG A 81 -8.93 27.51 -1.87
CA ARG A 81 -7.94 27.62 -2.95
C ARG A 81 -7.19 28.93 -2.87
N ARG A 82 -5.96 28.91 -2.36
CA ARG A 82 -5.04 30.05 -2.48
C ARG A 82 -4.04 29.97 -3.64
N SER A 83 -3.76 28.80 -4.18
CA SER A 83 -2.86 28.64 -5.33
C SER A 83 -2.97 27.25 -5.95
N GLY A 84 -3.34 27.19 -7.23
CA GLY A 84 -3.16 26.04 -8.12
C GLY A 84 -3.86 24.73 -7.72
N ARG A 85 -3.83 23.77 -8.65
CA ARG A 85 -4.23 22.38 -8.40
C ARG A 85 -3.01 21.60 -7.90
N SER A 86 -3.20 20.77 -6.87
CA SER A 86 -2.18 19.83 -6.38
C SER A 86 -2.67 18.42 -6.68
N LEU A 87 -2.34 17.93 -7.86
CA LEU A 87 -2.85 16.64 -8.34
C LEU A 87 -1.97 15.49 -7.85
N TYR A 88 -2.59 14.41 -7.42
CA TYR A 88 -1.95 13.13 -7.08
C TYR A 88 -2.68 11.95 -7.71
N ASN A 89 -2.02 10.83 -7.82
CA ASN A 89 -2.61 9.58 -8.30
C ASN A 89 -3.11 8.75 -7.11
N GLU A 90 -4.39 8.43 -7.11
CA GLU A 90 -5.00 7.49 -6.16
C GLU A 90 -5.22 6.15 -6.89
N VAL A 91 -4.65 5.09 -6.35
CA VAL A 91 -4.90 3.71 -6.78
C VAL A 91 -5.95 3.11 -5.86
N ARG A 92 -7.13 2.83 -6.43
CA ARG A 92 -8.23 2.14 -5.75
C ARG A 92 -8.18 0.66 -6.11
N TRP A 93 -8.33 -0.19 -5.14
CA TRP A 93 -8.21 -1.64 -5.34
C TRP A 93 -9.26 -2.42 -4.55
N ASN A 94 -9.68 -3.56 -5.10
CA ASN A 94 -10.64 -4.45 -4.45
C ASN A 94 -9.95 -5.24 -3.33
N ALA A 95 -10.26 -4.90 -2.09
CA ALA A 95 -9.61 -5.47 -0.91
C ALA A 95 -9.81 -7.00 -0.80
N ASP A 96 -10.99 -7.52 -1.14
CA ASP A 96 -11.25 -8.96 -1.08
C ASP A 96 -10.42 -9.73 -2.11
N VAL A 97 -10.34 -9.22 -3.33
CA VAL A 97 -9.60 -9.86 -4.42
C VAL A 97 -8.11 -9.89 -4.12
N PHE A 98 -7.49 -8.76 -3.79
CA PHE A 98 -6.05 -8.68 -3.57
C PHE A 98 -5.61 -9.44 -2.31
N ARG A 99 -6.38 -9.41 -1.23
CA ARG A 99 -6.13 -10.24 -0.05
C ARG A 99 -6.20 -11.73 -0.40
N SER A 100 -7.19 -12.14 -1.19
CA SER A 100 -7.30 -13.53 -1.65
C SER A 100 -6.12 -13.93 -2.55
N TRP A 101 -5.66 -13.06 -3.42
CA TRP A 101 -4.48 -13.29 -4.27
C TRP A 101 -3.20 -13.44 -3.44
N LEU A 102 -2.99 -12.56 -2.46
CA LEU A 102 -1.81 -12.67 -1.58
C LEU A 102 -1.80 -14.01 -0.82
N VAL A 103 -2.92 -14.38 -0.20
CA VAL A 103 -3.01 -15.65 0.53
C VAL A 103 -2.80 -16.84 -0.40
N GLY A 104 -3.35 -16.82 -1.61
CA GLY A 104 -3.11 -17.83 -2.64
C GLY A 104 -1.63 -17.90 -3.04
N ALA A 105 -0.98 -16.77 -3.20
CA ALA A 105 0.44 -16.69 -3.58
C ALA A 105 1.37 -17.21 -2.47
N LEU A 106 1.10 -16.82 -1.21
CA LEU A 106 1.83 -17.33 -0.04
C LEU A 106 1.63 -18.84 0.15
N GLY A 107 0.44 -19.36 -0.19
CA GLY A 107 0.11 -20.79 -0.15
C GLY A 107 0.56 -21.59 -1.37
N GLY A 108 1.25 -20.97 -2.34
CA GLY A 108 1.70 -21.62 -3.57
C GLY A 108 0.57 -21.99 -4.53
N GLN A 109 -0.59 -21.34 -4.42
CA GLN A 109 -1.80 -21.64 -5.22
C GLN A 109 -2.04 -20.64 -6.37
N SER A 110 -1.16 -19.64 -6.52
CA SER A 110 -1.27 -18.65 -7.59
C SER A 110 -0.36 -18.95 -8.78
N SER A 111 -0.62 -18.31 -9.92
CA SER A 111 0.24 -18.39 -11.13
C SER A 111 1.54 -17.60 -10.98
N PHE A 112 1.68 -16.78 -9.94
CA PHE A 112 2.90 -16.04 -9.61
C PHE A 112 3.36 -16.40 -8.21
N GLY A 113 4.69 -16.39 -7.99
CA GLY A 113 5.28 -16.58 -6.67
C GLY A 113 5.31 -15.25 -5.91
N TRP A 114 4.95 -15.29 -4.62
CA TRP A 114 5.17 -14.18 -3.72
C TRP A 114 6.22 -14.57 -2.68
N HIS A 115 7.32 -13.88 -2.67
CA HIS A 115 8.44 -14.21 -1.81
C HIS A 115 8.53 -13.20 -0.67
N VAL A 116 8.36 -13.67 0.54
CA VAL A 116 8.65 -12.88 1.73
C VAL A 116 10.16 -12.83 1.97
N PRO A 117 10.68 -11.77 2.58
CA PRO A 117 12.10 -11.66 2.89
C PRO A 117 12.62 -12.89 3.64
N ALA A 118 13.81 -13.37 3.27
CA ALA A 118 14.46 -14.40 4.05
C ALA A 118 14.77 -13.88 5.46
N LYS A 119 14.85 -14.79 6.44
CA LYS A 119 15.19 -14.42 7.81
C LYS A 119 16.58 -13.74 7.85
N HIS A 120 16.57 -12.42 7.93
CA HIS A 120 17.76 -11.61 8.15
C HIS A 120 17.57 -10.76 9.41
N GLY A 121 18.56 -10.76 10.29
CA GLY A 121 18.58 -9.90 11.47
C GLY A 121 17.85 -10.45 12.70
N ASP A 122 17.26 -9.57 13.51
CA ASP A 122 16.63 -9.89 14.78
C ASP A 122 15.46 -10.88 14.61
N SER A 123 15.59 -12.02 15.28
CA SER A 123 14.59 -13.09 15.24
C SER A 123 13.22 -12.66 15.77
N ARG A 124 13.15 -11.64 16.64
CA ARG A 124 11.89 -11.12 17.17
C ARG A 124 11.10 -10.34 16.10
N ASN A 125 11.79 -9.50 15.33
CA ASN A 125 11.17 -8.75 14.24
C ASN A 125 10.63 -9.70 13.15
N TRP A 126 11.37 -10.79 12.87
CA TRP A 126 10.93 -11.79 11.92
C TRP A 126 9.68 -12.57 12.40
N ALA A 127 9.67 -12.97 13.67
CA ALA A 127 8.53 -13.66 14.25
C ALA A 127 7.27 -12.76 14.26
N GLU A 128 7.44 -11.49 14.58
CA GLU A 128 6.34 -10.51 14.53
C GLU A 128 5.84 -10.27 13.11
N TYR A 129 6.74 -10.17 12.13
CA TYR A 129 6.38 -10.06 10.72
C TYR A 129 5.53 -11.26 10.28
N LEU A 130 6.01 -12.49 10.50
CA LEU A 130 5.25 -13.69 10.15
C LEU A 130 3.90 -13.74 10.86
N ARG A 131 3.87 -13.39 12.15
CA ARG A 131 2.64 -13.35 12.92
C ARG A 131 1.60 -12.42 12.29
N GLN A 132 1.99 -11.22 11.90
CA GLN A 132 1.09 -10.26 11.27
C GLN A 132 0.64 -10.72 9.88
N VAL A 133 1.57 -11.14 9.03
CA VAL A 133 1.26 -11.54 7.64
C VAL A 133 0.36 -12.79 7.58
N THR A 134 0.42 -13.67 8.57
CA THR A 134 -0.37 -14.92 8.59
C THR A 134 -1.60 -14.88 9.51
N SER A 135 -1.87 -13.77 10.18
CA SER A 135 -2.91 -13.70 11.22
C SER A 135 -4.31 -13.42 10.68
N THR A 136 -4.41 -12.67 9.59
CA THR A 136 -5.68 -12.33 8.94
C THR A 136 -6.22 -13.54 8.19
N ARG A 137 -7.50 -13.86 8.38
CA ARG A 137 -8.15 -15.07 7.82
C ARG A 137 -9.49 -14.71 7.19
N LYS A 138 -9.87 -15.49 6.17
CA LYS A 138 -11.21 -15.41 5.60
C LYS A 138 -12.11 -16.45 6.29
N ILE A 139 -13.16 -16.00 6.97
CA ILE A 139 -14.14 -16.83 7.68
C ILE A 139 -15.52 -16.47 7.14
N ASP A 140 -16.26 -17.45 6.67
CA ASP A 140 -17.61 -17.28 6.09
C ASP A 140 -17.69 -16.20 5.00
N GLY A 141 -16.60 -16.05 4.22
CA GLY A 141 -16.51 -15.06 3.14
C GLY A 141 -16.00 -13.68 3.56
N GLU A 142 -15.82 -13.41 4.84
CA GLU A 142 -15.35 -12.14 5.37
C GLU A 142 -13.91 -12.22 5.88
N TRP A 143 -13.14 -11.15 5.68
CA TRP A 143 -11.79 -11.02 6.23
C TRP A 143 -11.85 -10.61 7.70
N VAL A 144 -11.34 -11.48 8.56
CA VAL A 144 -11.34 -11.28 10.01
C VAL A 144 -9.91 -11.00 10.46
N PRO A 145 -9.64 -9.78 10.98
CA PRO A 145 -8.35 -9.47 11.57
C PRO A 145 -8.15 -10.23 12.89
N PRO A 146 -6.91 -10.35 13.39
CA PRO A 146 -6.63 -11.00 14.65
C PRO A 146 -7.31 -10.27 15.83
N LYS A 147 -7.86 -11.02 16.79
CA LYS A 147 -8.58 -10.46 17.94
C LYS A 147 -7.75 -9.51 18.81
N HIS A 148 -6.45 -9.76 18.90
CA HIS A 148 -5.51 -8.97 19.69
C HIS A 148 -4.22 -8.84 18.86
N GLY A 149 -4.17 -7.92 17.98
CA GLY A 149 -2.95 -7.75 17.20
C GLY A 149 -3.12 -6.78 16.06
N GLN A 150 -1.98 -6.41 15.56
CA GLN A 150 -1.87 -5.59 14.38
C GLN A 150 -1.70 -6.52 13.18
N ASP A 151 -2.34 -6.22 12.09
CA ASP A 151 -2.19 -6.87 10.79
C ASP A 151 -1.63 -5.90 9.73
N HIS A 152 -1.05 -4.79 10.17
CA HIS A 152 -0.52 -3.75 9.29
C HIS A 152 0.48 -4.30 8.27
N LEU A 153 1.30 -5.29 8.65
CA LEU A 153 2.25 -5.88 7.70
C LEU A 153 1.57 -6.77 6.68
N PHE A 154 0.43 -7.39 7.00
CA PHE A 154 -0.40 -8.06 6.00
C PHE A 154 -0.95 -7.06 4.99
N ASP A 155 -1.49 -5.93 5.44
CA ASP A 155 -1.98 -4.89 4.55
C ASP A 155 -0.84 -4.27 3.70
N CYS A 156 0.36 -4.07 4.27
CA CYS A 156 1.53 -3.65 3.50
C CYS A 156 1.90 -4.64 2.38
N GLU A 157 1.85 -5.96 2.64
CA GLU A 157 2.11 -6.97 1.61
C GLU A 157 1.02 -6.96 0.52
N VAL A 158 -0.25 -6.75 0.91
CA VAL A 158 -1.35 -6.58 -0.05
C VAL A 158 -1.12 -5.36 -0.94
N GLU A 159 -0.72 -4.24 -0.36
CA GLU A 159 -0.46 -2.99 -1.09
C GLU A 159 0.75 -3.10 -2.02
N GLN A 160 1.79 -3.84 -1.64
CA GLN A 160 2.88 -4.17 -2.55
C GLN A 160 2.39 -5.00 -3.75
N LEU A 161 1.49 -5.95 -3.52
CA LEU A 161 0.87 -6.73 -4.59
C LEU A 161 0.03 -5.85 -5.52
N VAL A 162 -0.69 -4.84 -4.96
CA VAL A 162 -1.44 -3.85 -5.74
C VAL A 162 -0.50 -3.05 -6.65
N LEU A 163 0.62 -2.56 -6.12
CA LEU A 163 1.62 -1.81 -6.91
C LEU A 163 2.29 -2.71 -7.96
N ALA A 164 2.62 -3.95 -7.63
CA ALA A 164 3.17 -4.91 -8.57
C ALA A 164 2.18 -5.21 -9.72
N ARG A 165 0.89 -5.26 -9.44
CA ARG A 165 -0.15 -5.41 -10.47
C ARG A 165 -0.32 -4.15 -11.29
N HIS A 166 -0.26 -2.97 -10.67
CA HIS A 166 -0.31 -1.68 -11.36
C HIS A 166 0.85 -1.54 -12.37
N ASP A 167 2.06 -1.91 -11.98
CA ASP A 167 3.26 -1.83 -12.80
C ASP A 167 3.42 -3.04 -13.76
N GLU A 168 2.39 -3.87 -13.90
CA GLU A 168 2.37 -5.05 -14.77
C GLU A 168 3.46 -6.09 -14.48
N LEU A 169 4.05 -6.07 -13.27
CA LEU A 169 5.04 -7.06 -12.83
C LEU A 169 4.42 -8.43 -12.59
N ILE A 170 3.11 -8.47 -12.33
CA ILE A 170 2.30 -9.68 -12.21
C ILE A 170 1.06 -9.56 -13.12
N ARG A 171 0.57 -10.72 -13.62
CA ARG A 171 -0.59 -10.81 -14.52
C ARG A 171 -1.71 -11.66 -13.93
#